data_f8954110998113c4c62b5b67b63f246a
#
_entry.id   f8954110998113c4c62b5b67b63f246a
#
_cell.length_a   1.000
_cell.length_b   1.000
_cell.length_c   1.000
_cell.angle_alpha   90.00
_cell.angle_beta   90.00
_cell.angle_gamma   90.00
#
_symmetry.space_group_name_H-M   'P 1'
#
loop_
_entity.id
_entity.type
_entity.pdbx_description
1 polymer ?
#
loop_
_entity_poly.entity_id
_entity_poly.type
_entity_poly.pdbx_seq_one_letter_code
_entity_poly.pdbx_strand_id
1 'polypeptide(L)'
;MSFYTGRYVRSHGSTWNSFPLRVGEMTLGDHLRPLGVRTVLCGKTHMRADLEGMERLGIDPTGGIGALVAECGFEVWDRNDGVVPDGAAKNPSQYNRHLSAQGYEGANPWHDWANSAEGESGEIKSGWLIENNHLPARIAEEDSETPYTTSRAIEFITQNTQDSWCLHLSYIKPHWPYIVPEPYASMYGPEDVPPPIRSEDERSKASPILAAHHAKRSAQFFAREKLREKAIPAYMGLIKQIDDQLGRVYDALKETGQWEDTLIVFTS
;
A
#
# COMPACT_ATOMS: atom_id res chain seq x y z
N MET A 1 2.49 9.32 9.76
CA MET A 1 2.22 9.75 11.15
C MET A 1 1.45 11.06 11.22
N SER A 2 1.75 12.06 10.39
CA SER A 2 0.99 13.34 10.38
C SER A 2 -0.51 13.15 10.14
N PHE A 3 -0.90 12.21 9.27
CA PHE A 3 -2.30 11.86 9.03
C PHE A 3 -3.00 11.39 10.33
N TYR A 4 -2.40 10.44 11.05
CA TYR A 4 -3.02 9.87 12.24
C TYR A 4 -3.04 10.78 13.46
N THR A 5 -2.09 11.73 13.55
CA THR A 5 -1.97 12.65 14.69
C THR A 5 -2.59 14.01 14.43
N GLY A 6 -2.87 14.37 13.17
CA GLY A 6 -3.24 15.73 12.79
C GLY A 6 -2.15 16.76 13.03
N ARG A 7 -0.88 16.35 13.21
CA ARG A 7 0.24 17.20 13.62
C ARG A 7 1.35 17.23 12.57
N TYR A 8 2.12 18.30 12.57
CA TYR A 8 3.32 18.40 11.73
C TYR A 8 4.43 17.46 12.20
N VAL A 9 5.24 16.99 11.25
CA VAL A 9 6.38 16.08 11.49
C VAL A 9 7.28 16.56 12.63
N ARG A 10 7.61 17.85 12.69
CA ARG A 10 8.45 18.42 13.77
C ARG A 10 7.80 18.29 15.16
N SER A 11 6.48 18.16 15.22
CA SER A 11 5.73 18.11 16.48
C SER A 11 5.65 16.68 17.02
N HIS A 12 5.41 15.67 16.14
CA HIS A 12 5.33 14.28 16.56
C HIS A 12 6.68 13.52 16.45
N GLY A 13 7.70 14.09 15.76
CA GLY A 13 9.06 13.58 15.74
C GLY A 13 9.33 12.36 14.87
N SER A 14 8.31 11.73 14.27
CA SER A 14 8.47 10.60 13.37
C SER A 14 8.85 11.11 11.98
N THR A 15 10.15 11.29 11.75
CA THR A 15 10.71 12.02 10.59
C THR A 15 11.04 11.14 9.39
N TRP A 16 11.10 9.82 9.56
CA TRP A 16 11.51 8.87 8.55
C TRP A 16 10.86 7.51 8.78
N ASN A 17 10.87 6.63 7.78
CA ASN A 17 10.25 5.29 7.81
C ASN A 17 10.66 4.40 8.99
N SER A 18 11.82 4.63 9.59
CA SER A 18 12.33 3.84 10.71
C SER A 18 12.13 4.52 12.08
N PHE A 19 11.54 5.72 12.11
CA PHE A 19 11.26 6.44 13.34
C PHE A 19 9.80 6.20 13.75
N PRO A 20 9.55 5.45 14.84
CA PRO A 20 8.20 5.19 15.31
C PRO A 20 7.52 6.47 15.82
N LEU A 21 6.21 6.44 15.87
CA LEU A 21 5.46 7.39 16.65
C LEU A 21 5.63 7.03 18.14
N ARG A 22 5.94 8.01 18.97
CA ARG A 22 6.16 7.78 20.41
C ARG A 22 4.87 7.30 21.07
N VAL A 23 5.01 6.34 21.98
CA VAL A 23 3.91 5.93 22.86
C VAL A 23 3.42 7.13 23.66
N GLY A 24 2.11 7.33 23.67
CA GLY A 24 1.46 8.48 24.35
C GLY A 24 1.12 9.66 23.43
N GLU A 25 1.57 9.64 22.16
CA GLU A 25 1.03 10.57 21.17
C GLU A 25 -0.41 10.16 20.83
N MET A 26 -1.33 11.11 21.00
CA MET A 26 -2.75 10.88 20.67
C MET A 26 -2.94 10.78 19.17
N THR A 27 -3.68 9.77 18.75
CA THR A 27 -3.93 9.45 17.35
C THR A 27 -5.42 9.45 17.04
N LEU A 28 -5.77 9.37 15.75
CA LEU A 28 -7.17 9.30 15.30
C LEU A 28 -7.93 8.16 16.03
N GLY A 29 -7.31 6.98 16.13
CA GLY A 29 -7.92 5.86 16.83
C GLY A 29 -8.17 6.15 18.33
N ASP A 30 -7.25 6.86 18.97
CA ASP A 30 -7.41 7.23 20.40
C ASP A 30 -8.51 8.26 20.62
N HIS A 31 -8.77 9.12 19.65
CA HIS A 31 -9.87 10.09 19.71
C HIS A 31 -11.24 9.45 19.41
N LEU A 32 -11.30 8.48 18.51
CA LEU A 32 -12.56 7.87 18.07
C LEU A 32 -13.08 6.79 19.04
N ARG A 33 -12.20 5.96 19.60
CA ARG A 33 -12.62 4.87 20.50
C ARG A 33 -13.44 5.33 21.73
N PRO A 34 -13.11 6.42 22.45
CA PRO A 34 -13.93 6.90 23.54
C PRO A 34 -15.34 7.33 23.14
N LEU A 35 -15.57 7.59 21.85
CA LEU A 35 -16.86 7.93 21.29
C LEU A 35 -17.68 6.68 20.88
N GLY A 36 -17.16 5.48 21.16
CA GLY A 36 -17.80 4.23 20.79
C GLY A 36 -17.59 3.84 19.31
N VAL A 37 -16.67 4.50 18.60
CA VAL A 37 -16.34 4.19 17.22
C VAL A 37 -15.22 3.15 17.18
N ARG A 38 -15.49 1.98 16.63
CA ARG A 38 -14.50 0.94 16.39
C ARG A 38 -13.56 1.36 15.28
N THR A 39 -12.26 1.42 15.54
CA THR A 39 -11.24 1.85 14.56
C THR A 39 -10.49 0.63 14.04
N VAL A 40 -10.49 0.43 12.73
CA VAL A 40 -10.02 -0.80 12.08
C VAL A 40 -9.11 -0.50 10.90
N LEU A 41 -8.01 -1.25 10.81
CA LEU A 41 -7.03 -1.18 9.73
C LEU A 41 -7.17 -2.38 8.82
N CYS A 42 -7.29 -2.12 7.51
CA CYS A 42 -7.19 -3.10 6.45
C CYS A 42 -6.18 -2.63 5.40
N GLY A 43 -5.06 -3.31 5.30
CA GLY A 43 -4.02 -3.03 4.32
C GLY A 43 -2.73 -2.45 4.88
N LYS A 44 -2.14 -1.48 4.19
CA LYS A 44 -0.79 -0.95 4.45
C LYS A 44 -0.78 0.24 5.40
N THR A 45 0.15 0.25 6.36
CA THR A 45 0.43 1.43 7.19
C THR A 45 1.90 1.87 7.16
N HIS A 46 2.81 0.94 6.92
CA HIS A 46 4.26 1.16 7.03
C HIS A 46 4.69 1.72 8.41
N MET A 47 3.86 1.50 9.42
CA MET A 47 4.15 1.93 10.79
C MET A 47 5.14 1.00 11.48
N ARG A 48 5.92 1.55 12.41
CA ARG A 48 6.77 0.81 13.32
C ARG A 48 6.35 1.11 14.75
N ALA A 49 6.28 0.08 15.57
CA ALA A 49 6.03 0.24 17.00
C ALA A 49 7.21 0.91 17.70
N ASP A 50 6.92 1.77 18.67
CA ASP A 50 7.90 2.33 19.61
C ASP A 50 8.17 1.29 20.71
N LEU A 51 8.95 0.25 20.37
CA LEU A 51 9.23 -0.87 21.28
C LEU A 51 9.95 -0.40 22.55
N GLU A 52 10.84 0.58 22.44
CA GLU A 52 11.55 1.16 23.59
C GLU A 52 10.58 1.89 24.54
N GLY A 53 9.66 2.68 23.97
CA GLY A 53 8.62 3.35 24.74
C GLY A 53 7.65 2.37 25.39
N MET A 54 7.28 1.31 24.70
CA MET A 54 6.42 0.25 25.24
C MET A 54 7.10 -0.49 26.40
N GLU A 55 8.35 -0.90 26.24
CA GLU A 55 9.13 -1.56 27.30
C GLU A 55 9.22 -0.68 28.54
N ARG A 56 9.57 0.60 28.37
CA ARG A 56 9.65 1.58 29.48
C ARG A 56 8.34 1.73 30.24
N LEU A 57 7.20 1.54 29.60
CA LEU A 57 5.86 1.67 30.16
C LEU A 57 5.23 0.32 30.57
N GLY A 58 5.96 -0.79 30.40
CA GLY A 58 5.47 -2.13 30.71
C GLY A 58 4.34 -2.60 29.77
N ILE A 59 4.28 -2.09 28.55
CA ILE A 59 3.30 -2.48 27.54
C ILE A 59 3.87 -3.66 26.74
N ASP A 60 3.16 -4.79 26.78
CA ASP A 60 3.50 -5.94 25.93
C ASP A 60 3.16 -5.63 24.47
N PRO A 61 4.14 -5.55 23.55
CA PRO A 61 3.89 -5.23 22.15
C PRO A 61 3.11 -6.33 21.41
N THR A 62 3.02 -7.54 21.97
CA THR A 62 2.25 -8.66 21.41
C THR A 62 0.83 -8.74 21.94
N GLY A 63 0.53 -7.99 23.00
CA GLY A 63 -0.80 -7.90 23.59
C GLY A 63 -1.74 -6.97 22.83
N GLY A 64 -3.03 -7.02 23.14
CA GLY A 64 -4.04 -6.22 22.45
C GLY A 64 -3.80 -4.71 22.56
N ILE A 65 -3.36 -4.20 23.72
CA ILE A 65 -3.00 -2.78 23.90
C ILE A 65 -1.77 -2.44 23.09
N GLY A 66 -0.75 -3.29 23.08
CA GLY A 66 0.47 -3.08 22.30
C GLY A 66 0.18 -3.02 20.81
N ALA A 67 -0.69 -3.89 20.29
CA ALA A 67 -1.12 -3.86 18.90
C ALA A 67 -1.83 -2.55 18.54
N LEU A 68 -2.77 -2.08 19.37
CA LEU A 68 -3.44 -0.80 19.17
C LEU A 68 -2.47 0.38 19.18
N VAL A 69 -1.55 0.41 20.12
CA VAL A 69 -0.52 1.48 20.22
C VAL A 69 0.40 1.46 19.00
N ALA A 70 0.80 0.27 18.53
CA ALA A 70 1.64 0.11 17.34
C ALA A 70 0.97 0.61 16.06
N GLU A 71 -0.37 0.54 16.00
CA GLU A 71 -1.16 0.87 14.81
C GLU A 71 -2.00 2.15 15.00
N CYS A 72 -1.49 3.14 15.73
CA CYS A 72 -2.14 4.44 15.94
C CYS A 72 -3.60 4.34 16.43
N GLY A 73 -3.86 3.39 17.31
CA GLY A 73 -5.17 3.15 17.89
C GLY A 73 -6.12 2.33 17.03
N PHE A 74 -5.67 1.73 15.94
CA PHE A 74 -6.48 0.88 15.07
C PHE A 74 -6.30 -0.61 15.39
N GLU A 75 -7.40 -1.34 15.43
CA GLU A 75 -7.38 -2.80 15.41
C GLU A 75 -6.93 -3.31 14.06
N VAL A 76 -6.09 -4.32 14.02
CA VAL A 76 -5.64 -4.93 12.77
C VAL A 76 -6.66 -5.98 12.31
N TRP A 77 -7.41 -5.66 11.24
CA TRP A 77 -8.22 -6.63 10.53
C TRP A 77 -7.39 -7.46 9.55
N ASP A 78 -6.64 -6.76 8.71
CA ASP A 78 -5.63 -7.33 7.83
C ASP A 78 -4.51 -6.31 7.64
N ARG A 79 -3.26 -6.69 7.91
CA ARG A 79 -2.11 -5.81 7.68
C ARG A 79 -1.21 -6.38 6.59
N ASN A 80 -0.97 -5.57 5.58
CA ASN A 80 -0.21 -5.96 4.41
C ASN A 80 0.70 -4.83 3.94
N ASP A 81 1.93 -4.76 4.49
CA ASP A 81 2.88 -3.67 4.23
C ASP A 81 3.76 -3.88 2.99
N GLY A 82 3.64 -5.01 2.33
CA GLY A 82 4.53 -5.40 1.24
C GLY A 82 5.74 -6.20 1.72
N VAL A 83 6.32 -6.96 0.81
CA VAL A 83 7.57 -7.70 1.05
C VAL A 83 8.62 -7.29 0.03
N VAL A 84 9.87 -7.22 0.48
CA VAL A 84 11.02 -7.05 -0.41
C VAL A 84 11.42 -8.38 -1.04
N PRO A 85 12.08 -8.39 -2.23
CA PRO A 85 12.43 -9.62 -2.94
C PRO A 85 13.15 -10.67 -2.10
N ASP A 86 14.08 -10.23 -1.26
CA ASP A 86 14.91 -11.09 -0.41
C ASP A 86 14.28 -11.37 0.96
N GLY A 87 13.08 -10.85 1.20
CA GLY A 87 12.34 -11.04 2.44
C GLY A 87 11.77 -12.44 2.51
N ALA A 88 12.61 -13.43 2.85
CA ALA A 88 12.12 -14.71 3.31
C ALA A 88 11.19 -14.44 4.51
N ALA A 89 9.91 -14.59 4.31
CA ALA A 89 8.92 -14.33 5.35
C ALA A 89 9.07 -15.40 6.43
N LYS A 90 9.87 -15.11 7.46
CA LYS A 90 9.88 -15.95 8.68
C LYS A 90 8.46 -16.09 9.27
N ASN A 91 7.63 -15.07 9.06
CA ASN A 91 6.20 -15.07 9.35
C ASN A 91 5.46 -14.60 8.09
N PRO A 92 4.86 -15.50 7.31
CA PRO A 92 4.14 -15.12 6.10
C PRO A 92 2.96 -14.20 6.46
N SER A 93 2.77 -13.14 5.67
CA SER A 93 1.61 -12.25 5.77
C SER A 93 0.30 -13.02 5.57
N GLN A 94 -0.82 -12.43 5.93
CA GLN A 94 -2.13 -13.02 5.63
C GLN A 94 -2.29 -13.20 4.12
N TYR A 95 -1.82 -12.24 3.31
CA TYR A 95 -1.85 -12.35 1.86
C TYR A 95 -0.99 -13.52 1.33
N ASN A 96 0.23 -13.73 1.83
CA ASN A 96 1.03 -14.90 1.43
C ASN A 96 0.34 -16.22 1.79
N ARG A 97 -0.32 -16.30 2.96
CA ARG A 97 -1.12 -17.49 3.32
C ARG A 97 -2.32 -17.70 2.40
N HIS A 98 -2.99 -16.60 2.01
CA HIS A 98 -4.07 -16.64 1.03
C HIS A 98 -3.55 -17.18 -0.30
N LEU A 99 -2.48 -16.63 -0.85
CA LEU A 99 -1.88 -17.12 -2.11
C LEU A 99 -1.51 -18.59 -2.06
N SER A 100 -0.89 -19.04 -0.98
CA SER A 100 -0.57 -20.46 -0.81
C SER A 100 -1.83 -21.34 -0.77
N ALA A 101 -2.91 -20.87 -0.17
CA ALA A 101 -4.19 -21.59 -0.14
C ALA A 101 -4.88 -21.64 -1.52
N GLN A 102 -4.63 -20.66 -2.39
CA GLN A 102 -5.07 -20.64 -3.78
C GLN A 102 -4.18 -21.48 -4.71
N GLY A 103 -3.12 -22.10 -4.18
CA GLY A 103 -2.22 -22.97 -4.95
C GLY A 103 -1.01 -22.28 -5.57
N TYR A 104 -0.76 -21.02 -5.24
CA TYR A 104 0.47 -20.32 -5.64
C TYR A 104 1.65 -20.81 -4.80
N GLU A 105 2.51 -21.62 -5.41
CA GLU A 105 3.64 -22.23 -4.75
C GLU A 105 4.84 -21.30 -4.63
N GLY A 106 5.73 -21.58 -3.66
CA GLY A 106 6.97 -20.85 -3.45
C GLY A 106 7.20 -20.45 -2.00
N ALA A 107 8.42 -20.03 -1.69
CA ALA A 107 8.77 -19.54 -0.34
C ALA A 107 8.20 -18.15 -0.08
N ASN A 108 7.93 -17.41 -1.12
CA ASN A 108 7.32 -16.08 -1.07
C ASN A 108 6.38 -15.90 -2.28
N PRO A 109 5.16 -16.49 -2.25
CA PRO A 109 4.22 -16.43 -3.36
C PRO A 109 3.91 -15.01 -3.84
N TRP A 110 3.90 -14.05 -2.95
CA TRP A 110 3.71 -12.66 -3.30
C TRP A 110 4.80 -12.15 -4.25
N HIS A 111 6.09 -12.43 -3.95
CA HIS A 111 7.18 -12.07 -4.84
C HIS A 111 7.19 -12.93 -6.10
N ASP A 112 6.97 -14.25 -5.94
CA ASP A 112 7.14 -15.23 -7.01
C ASP A 112 6.03 -15.15 -8.07
N TRP A 113 4.83 -14.62 -7.71
CA TRP A 113 3.67 -14.53 -8.58
C TRP A 113 3.16 -13.11 -8.76
N ALA A 114 2.75 -12.43 -7.69
CA ALA A 114 2.13 -11.10 -7.80
C ALA A 114 3.12 -10.00 -8.20
N ASN A 115 4.42 -10.17 -7.88
CA ASN A 115 5.48 -9.22 -8.24
C ASN A 115 6.46 -9.78 -9.28
N SER A 116 6.04 -10.73 -10.10
CA SER A 116 6.82 -11.29 -11.21
C SER A 116 6.00 -11.37 -12.48
N ALA A 117 6.71 -11.45 -13.60
CA ALA A 117 6.15 -11.66 -14.94
C ALA A 117 6.78 -12.86 -15.60
N GLU A 118 6.19 -13.32 -16.70
CA GLU A 118 6.78 -14.29 -17.59
C GLU A 118 7.25 -13.60 -18.88
N GLY A 119 8.48 -13.86 -19.27
CA GLY A 119 9.03 -13.35 -20.52
C GLY A 119 8.63 -14.22 -21.72
N GLU A 120 8.98 -13.76 -22.93
CA GLU A 120 8.60 -14.42 -24.18
C GLU A 120 9.08 -15.88 -24.32
N SER A 121 10.18 -16.23 -23.66
CA SER A 121 10.75 -17.58 -23.65
C SER A 121 10.33 -18.40 -22.42
N GLY A 122 9.35 -17.94 -21.63
CA GLY A 122 8.90 -18.60 -20.39
C GLY A 122 9.79 -18.33 -19.18
N GLU A 123 10.80 -17.47 -19.29
CA GLU A 123 11.64 -17.09 -18.16
C GLU A 123 10.92 -16.18 -17.16
N ILE A 124 11.11 -16.41 -15.86
CA ILE A 124 10.52 -15.58 -14.82
C ILE A 124 11.31 -14.28 -14.68
N LYS A 125 10.61 -13.18 -14.78
CA LYS A 125 11.15 -11.82 -14.66
C LYS A 125 10.63 -11.12 -13.42
N SER A 126 11.53 -10.51 -12.67
CA SER A 126 11.16 -9.74 -11.49
C SER A 126 10.48 -8.42 -11.85
N GLY A 127 9.30 -8.17 -11.31
CA GLY A 127 8.60 -6.88 -11.44
C GLY A 127 9.31 -5.73 -10.70
N TRP A 128 10.27 -6.03 -9.82
CA TRP A 128 11.11 -5.04 -9.17
C TRP A 128 12.08 -4.34 -10.13
N LEU A 129 12.28 -4.90 -11.33
CA LEU A 129 13.05 -4.26 -12.38
C LEU A 129 12.12 -3.48 -13.29
N ILE A 130 12.27 -2.16 -13.32
CA ILE A 130 11.41 -1.23 -14.10
C ILE A 130 11.30 -1.63 -15.59
N GLU A 131 12.35 -2.18 -16.14
CA GLU A 131 12.37 -2.67 -17.53
C GLU A 131 11.35 -3.76 -17.83
N ASN A 132 10.87 -4.48 -16.79
CA ASN A 132 9.90 -5.55 -16.89
C ASN A 132 8.45 -5.10 -16.61
N ASN A 133 8.23 -3.85 -16.21
CA ASN A 133 6.91 -3.37 -15.78
C ASN A 133 5.86 -3.30 -16.90
N HIS A 134 6.26 -3.44 -18.16
CA HIS A 134 5.36 -3.56 -19.31
C HIS A 134 4.80 -4.97 -19.51
N LEU A 135 5.29 -5.94 -18.74
CA LEU A 135 4.81 -7.32 -18.80
C LEU A 135 3.71 -7.50 -17.75
N PRO A 136 2.69 -8.34 -18.03
CA PRO A 136 1.65 -8.64 -17.05
C PRO A 136 2.22 -9.42 -15.87
N ALA A 137 1.68 -9.17 -14.68
CA ALA A 137 1.96 -10.00 -13.52
C ALA A 137 1.43 -11.43 -13.74
N ARG A 138 2.15 -12.42 -13.22
CA ARG A 138 1.82 -13.84 -13.39
C ARG A 138 0.60 -14.29 -12.61
N ILE A 139 0.10 -13.48 -11.71
CA ILE A 139 -1.04 -13.79 -10.84
C ILE A 139 -2.36 -13.51 -11.57
N ALA A 140 -3.40 -14.28 -11.27
CA ALA A 140 -4.75 -13.93 -11.67
C ALA A 140 -5.19 -12.60 -11.04
N GLU A 141 -6.02 -11.83 -11.74
CA GLU A 141 -6.42 -10.49 -11.29
C GLU A 141 -7.06 -10.57 -9.90
N GLU A 142 -8.02 -11.45 -9.72
CA GLU A 142 -8.80 -11.63 -8.51
C GLU A 142 -7.96 -12.01 -7.28
N ASP A 143 -6.79 -12.63 -7.48
CA ASP A 143 -5.87 -13.04 -6.44
C ASP A 143 -4.77 -12.01 -6.18
N SER A 144 -4.70 -10.94 -6.98
CA SER A 144 -3.70 -9.90 -6.78
C SER A 144 -3.97 -9.08 -5.50
N GLU A 145 -2.97 -8.35 -5.01
CA GLU A 145 -3.02 -7.74 -3.66
C GLU A 145 -4.12 -6.69 -3.49
N THR A 146 -4.52 -5.98 -4.57
CA THR A 146 -5.57 -4.95 -4.49
C THR A 146 -6.97 -5.56 -4.33
N PRO A 147 -7.42 -6.53 -5.17
CA PRO A 147 -8.66 -7.28 -4.95
C PRO A 147 -8.71 -8.04 -3.63
N TYR A 148 -7.58 -8.66 -3.21
CA TYR A 148 -7.51 -9.31 -1.92
C TYR A 148 -7.82 -8.34 -0.77
N THR A 149 -7.11 -7.20 -0.71
CA THR A 149 -7.32 -6.20 0.34
C THR A 149 -8.75 -5.64 0.31
N THR A 150 -9.31 -5.43 -0.88
CA THR A 150 -10.71 -5.02 -1.08
C THR A 150 -11.67 -6.05 -0.50
N SER A 151 -11.46 -7.33 -0.79
CA SER A 151 -12.32 -8.41 -0.30
C SER A 151 -12.27 -8.51 1.24
N ARG A 152 -11.10 -8.29 1.86
CA ARG A 152 -10.97 -8.21 3.31
C ARG A 152 -11.74 -7.01 3.90
N ALA A 153 -11.70 -5.86 3.22
CA ALA A 153 -12.47 -4.68 3.65
C ALA A 153 -13.99 -4.89 3.51
N ILE A 154 -14.44 -5.50 2.42
CA ILE A 154 -15.85 -5.84 2.20
C ILE A 154 -16.34 -6.84 3.25
N GLU A 155 -15.53 -7.83 3.60
CA GLU A 155 -15.84 -8.77 4.68
C GLU A 155 -16.07 -8.02 6.01
N PHE A 156 -15.21 -7.07 6.35
CA PHE A 156 -15.39 -6.23 7.54
C PHE A 156 -16.70 -5.45 7.48
N ILE A 157 -16.97 -4.73 6.38
CA ILE A 157 -18.18 -3.92 6.18
C ILE A 157 -19.44 -4.78 6.35
N THR A 158 -19.46 -5.95 5.73
CA THR A 158 -20.59 -6.87 5.75
C THR A 158 -20.87 -7.45 7.15
N GLN A 159 -19.82 -7.72 7.92
CA GLN A 159 -19.95 -8.27 9.27
C GLN A 159 -20.29 -7.23 10.34
N ASN A 160 -20.16 -5.93 10.06
CA ASN A 160 -20.30 -4.85 11.05
C ASN A 160 -21.34 -3.80 10.64
N THR A 161 -22.52 -4.26 10.23
CA THR A 161 -23.63 -3.40 9.74
C THR A 161 -24.35 -2.60 10.83
N GLN A 162 -24.15 -2.94 12.10
CA GLN A 162 -24.85 -2.31 13.24
C GLN A 162 -23.91 -1.49 14.12
N ASP A 163 -22.62 -1.55 13.86
CA ASP A 163 -21.59 -0.88 14.66
C ASP A 163 -21.21 0.48 14.07
N SER A 164 -20.86 1.43 14.93
CA SER A 164 -20.15 2.62 14.48
C SER A 164 -18.67 2.29 14.30
N TRP A 165 -18.14 2.49 13.10
CA TRP A 165 -16.75 2.15 12.78
C TRP A 165 -16.04 3.23 11.94
N CYS A 166 -14.72 3.20 12.00
CA CYS A 166 -13.83 3.93 11.12
C CYS A 166 -12.86 2.91 10.49
N LEU A 167 -13.05 2.58 9.24
CA LEU A 167 -12.19 1.67 8.48
C LEU A 167 -11.13 2.47 7.73
N HIS A 168 -9.86 2.23 8.06
CA HIS A 168 -8.74 2.67 7.25
C HIS A 168 -8.40 1.57 6.23
N LEU A 169 -8.98 1.65 5.05
CA LEU A 169 -8.62 0.82 3.91
C LEU A 169 -7.44 1.46 3.18
N SER A 170 -6.31 0.76 3.12
CA SER A 170 -5.09 1.29 2.54
C SER A 170 -4.42 0.30 1.60
N TYR A 171 -4.42 0.60 0.32
CA TYR A 171 -3.76 -0.22 -0.71
C TYR A 171 -2.24 0.00 -0.74
N ILE A 172 -1.50 -1.05 -1.08
CA ILE A 172 -0.07 -0.96 -1.36
C ILE A 172 0.13 -0.31 -2.72
N LYS A 173 -0.60 -0.79 -3.73
CA LYS A 173 -0.55 -0.21 -5.06
C LYS A 173 -1.17 1.21 -5.05
N PRO A 174 -0.66 2.10 -5.88
CA PRO A 174 0.31 1.91 -6.95
C PRO A 174 1.78 2.10 -6.53
N HIS A 175 2.17 1.76 -5.29
CA HIS A 175 3.58 1.73 -4.88
C HIS A 175 4.37 0.74 -5.74
N TRP A 176 5.66 1.03 -5.98
CA TRP A 176 6.56 0.13 -6.68
C TRP A 176 6.65 -1.25 -5.96
N PRO A 177 6.74 -2.36 -6.73
CA PRO A 177 6.92 -2.51 -8.18
C PRO A 177 5.65 -2.21 -8.98
N TYR A 178 5.82 -1.53 -10.15
CA TYR A 178 4.73 -1.17 -11.04
C TYR A 178 4.39 -2.33 -11.97
N ILE A 179 3.93 -3.42 -11.42
CA ILE A 179 3.49 -4.59 -12.18
C ILE A 179 2.04 -4.88 -11.83
N VAL A 180 1.24 -5.17 -12.83
CA VAL A 180 -0.20 -5.38 -12.71
C VAL A 180 -0.63 -6.57 -13.56
N PRO A 181 -1.62 -7.38 -13.16
CA PRO A 181 -2.13 -8.47 -13.97
C PRO A 181 -2.99 -7.96 -15.15
N GLU A 182 -3.25 -8.85 -16.10
CA GLU A 182 -4.30 -8.60 -17.09
C GLU A 182 -5.67 -8.53 -16.41
N PRO A 183 -6.63 -7.72 -16.92
CA PRO A 183 -6.56 -6.95 -18.18
C PRO A 183 -5.87 -5.58 -18.05
N TYR A 184 -5.46 -5.17 -16.87
CA TYR A 184 -4.92 -3.83 -16.61
C TYR A 184 -3.52 -3.62 -17.18
N ALA A 185 -2.74 -4.69 -17.36
CA ALA A 185 -1.38 -4.62 -17.92
C ALA A 185 -1.35 -4.13 -19.37
N SER A 186 -2.36 -4.51 -20.16
CA SER A 186 -2.48 -4.12 -21.57
C SER A 186 -3.44 -2.95 -21.84
N MET A 187 -4.03 -2.36 -20.77
CA MET A 187 -5.07 -1.35 -20.90
C MET A 187 -4.55 0.00 -21.40
N TYR A 188 -3.31 0.33 -21.09
CA TYR A 188 -2.66 1.59 -21.43
C TYR A 188 -1.33 1.32 -22.15
N GLY A 189 -1.00 2.14 -23.14
CA GLY A 189 0.23 2.08 -23.92
C GLY A 189 1.11 3.32 -23.76
N PRO A 190 2.28 3.33 -24.44
CA PRO A 190 3.15 4.51 -24.48
C PRO A 190 2.45 5.76 -25.05
N GLU A 191 1.46 5.59 -25.91
CA GLU A 191 0.64 6.64 -26.52
C GLU A 191 -0.24 7.38 -25.51
N ASP A 192 -0.59 6.73 -24.41
CA ASP A 192 -1.39 7.31 -23.33
C ASP A 192 -0.54 8.13 -22.32
N VAL A 193 0.79 8.04 -22.46
CA VAL A 193 1.72 8.70 -21.54
C VAL A 193 1.86 10.18 -21.89
N PRO A 194 1.43 11.13 -21.04
CA PRO A 194 1.58 12.54 -21.33
C PRO A 194 3.07 12.93 -21.42
N PRO A 195 3.43 13.88 -22.29
CA PRO A 195 4.80 14.34 -22.40
C PRO A 195 5.25 14.97 -21.07
N PRO A 196 6.50 14.75 -20.64
CA PRO A 196 6.99 15.33 -19.41
C PRO A 196 7.14 16.85 -19.56
N ILE A 197 6.72 17.59 -18.54
CA ILE A 197 7.00 19.03 -18.45
C ILE A 197 8.46 19.13 -17.99
N ARG A 198 9.35 19.53 -18.90
CA ARG A 198 10.79 19.66 -18.63
C ARG A 198 11.34 20.92 -19.26
N SER A 199 12.35 21.49 -18.63
CA SER A 199 13.15 22.58 -19.19
C SER A 199 14.64 22.26 -19.03
N GLU A 200 15.46 22.74 -19.97
CA GLU A 200 16.93 22.57 -19.90
C GLU A 200 17.53 23.30 -18.68
N ASP A 201 16.84 24.33 -18.20
CA ASP A 201 17.25 25.10 -17.03
C ASP A 201 17.09 24.35 -15.69
N GLU A 202 16.28 23.31 -15.62
CA GLU A 202 16.02 22.58 -14.36
C GLU A 202 17.28 22.01 -13.71
N ARG A 203 18.23 21.55 -14.53
CA ARG A 203 19.49 21.02 -14.02
C ARG A 203 20.49 22.11 -13.72
N SER A 204 20.60 23.11 -14.60
CA SER A 204 21.58 24.19 -14.46
C SER A 204 21.25 25.17 -13.33
N LYS A 205 19.96 25.34 -13.04
CA LYS A 205 19.44 26.22 -11.97
C LYS A 205 18.96 25.49 -10.73
N ALA A 206 19.24 24.18 -10.61
CA ALA A 206 18.82 23.38 -9.48
C ALA A 206 19.46 23.86 -8.16
N SER A 207 18.64 23.97 -7.11
CA SER A 207 19.20 24.15 -5.77
C SER A 207 20.08 22.96 -5.36
N PRO A 208 21.01 23.09 -4.41
CA PRO A 208 21.85 21.98 -3.97
C PRO A 208 21.07 20.72 -3.55
N ILE A 209 19.90 20.89 -2.95
CA ILE A 209 19.01 19.78 -2.55
C ILE A 209 18.43 19.10 -3.78
N LEU A 210 17.94 19.85 -4.75
CA LEU A 210 17.38 19.32 -5.97
C LEU A 210 18.46 18.65 -6.84
N ALA A 211 19.65 19.25 -6.93
CA ALA A 211 20.79 18.67 -7.62
C ALA A 211 21.21 17.31 -7.01
N ALA A 212 21.23 17.22 -5.68
CA ALA A 212 21.50 15.96 -4.99
C ALA A 212 20.38 14.93 -5.25
N HIS A 213 19.13 15.36 -5.38
CA HIS A 213 18.03 14.47 -5.73
C HIS A 213 18.15 13.96 -7.18
N HIS A 214 18.48 14.83 -8.13
CA HIS A 214 18.72 14.45 -9.53
C HIS A 214 19.86 13.45 -9.68
N ALA A 215 20.85 13.49 -8.81
CA ALA A 215 21.96 12.56 -8.81
C ALA A 215 21.59 11.15 -8.34
N LYS A 216 20.43 10.95 -7.70
CA LYS A 216 19.98 9.63 -7.27
C LYS A 216 19.72 8.72 -8.46
N ARG A 217 20.10 7.44 -8.30
CA ARG A 217 19.91 6.42 -9.34
C ARG A 217 18.45 6.28 -9.78
N SER A 218 17.50 6.33 -8.84
CA SER A 218 16.06 6.29 -9.14
C SER A 218 15.59 7.46 -10.02
N ALA A 219 16.04 8.70 -9.73
CA ALA A 219 15.71 9.86 -10.55
C ALA A 219 16.28 9.73 -11.97
N GLN A 220 17.51 9.21 -12.11
CA GLN A 220 18.13 8.97 -13.41
C GLN A 220 17.43 7.88 -14.23
N PHE A 221 16.83 6.87 -13.57
CA PHE A 221 16.03 5.86 -14.25
C PHE A 221 14.80 6.49 -14.93
N PHE A 222 14.01 7.24 -14.18
CA PHE A 222 12.80 7.91 -14.72
C PHE A 222 13.11 9.06 -15.70
N ALA A 223 14.36 9.52 -15.76
CA ALA A 223 14.79 10.45 -16.81
C ALA A 223 14.88 9.80 -18.20
N ARG A 224 14.93 8.47 -18.27
CA ARG A 224 15.02 7.72 -19.53
C ARG A 224 13.63 7.50 -20.13
N GLU A 225 13.40 8.01 -21.34
CA GLU A 225 12.11 7.94 -22.03
C GLU A 225 11.59 6.50 -22.11
N LYS A 226 12.40 5.59 -22.61
CA LYS A 226 12.02 4.16 -22.77
C LYS A 226 11.58 3.47 -21.49
N LEU A 227 12.08 3.89 -20.33
CA LEU A 227 11.64 3.31 -19.04
C LEU A 227 10.36 3.96 -18.54
N ARG A 228 10.20 5.25 -18.81
CA ARG A 228 8.98 5.99 -18.52
C ARG A 228 7.79 5.46 -19.32
N GLU A 229 8.00 5.20 -20.61
CA GLU A 229 7.01 4.60 -21.53
C GLU A 229 6.56 3.19 -21.11
N LYS A 230 7.35 2.48 -20.31
CA LYS A 230 6.98 1.18 -19.72
C LYS A 230 6.31 1.30 -18.35
N ALA A 231 6.85 2.16 -17.50
CA ALA A 231 6.43 2.25 -16.10
C ALA A 231 5.11 3.02 -15.94
N ILE A 232 4.89 4.08 -16.72
CA ILE A 232 3.68 4.91 -16.57
C ILE A 232 2.42 4.17 -17.00
N PRO A 233 2.35 3.46 -18.14
CA PRO A 233 1.18 2.65 -18.50
C PRO A 233 0.84 1.62 -17.44
N ALA A 234 1.84 0.89 -16.92
CA ALA A 234 1.63 -0.05 -15.82
C ALA A 234 1.11 0.63 -14.55
N TYR A 235 1.63 1.82 -14.22
CA TYR A 235 1.14 2.62 -13.10
C TYR A 235 -0.31 3.06 -13.31
N MET A 236 -0.69 3.46 -14.53
CA MET A 236 -2.08 3.79 -14.88
C MET A 236 -2.99 2.56 -14.74
N GLY A 237 -2.55 1.39 -15.18
CA GLY A 237 -3.25 0.13 -14.97
C GLY A 237 -3.49 -0.19 -13.48
N LEU A 238 -2.48 0.03 -12.63
CA LEU A 238 -2.63 -0.13 -11.18
C LEU A 238 -3.66 0.83 -10.59
N ILE A 239 -3.69 2.09 -11.04
CA ILE A 239 -4.69 3.08 -10.61
C ILE A 239 -6.09 2.63 -11.05
N LYS A 240 -6.22 2.15 -12.30
CA LYS A 240 -7.51 1.67 -12.80
C LYS A 240 -8.02 0.46 -12.03
N GLN A 241 -7.14 -0.48 -11.68
CA GLN A 241 -7.51 -1.60 -10.82
C GLN A 241 -8.03 -1.12 -9.44
N ILE A 242 -7.36 -0.13 -8.82
CA ILE A 242 -7.81 0.44 -7.55
C ILE A 242 -9.19 1.09 -7.71
N ASP A 243 -9.42 1.84 -8.79
CA ASP A 243 -10.69 2.50 -9.08
C ASP A 243 -11.84 1.48 -9.17
N ASP A 244 -11.64 0.39 -9.91
CA ASP A 244 -12.62 -0.69 -10.02
C ASP A 244 -12.87 -1.38 -8.67
N GLN A 245 -11.81 -1.59 -7.88
CA GLN A 245 -11.93 -2.20 -6.56
C GLN A 245 -12.63 -1.28 -5.55
N LEU A 246 -12.47 0.04 -5.64
CA LEU A 246 -13.25 1.00 -4.85
C LEU A 246 -14.74 0.95 -5.23
N GLY A 247 -15.07 0.75 -6.50
CA GLY A 247 -16.44 0.48 -6.93
C GLY A 247 -17.09 -0.66 -6.15
N ARG A 248 -16.39 -1.78 -5.98
CA ARG A 248 -16.85 -2.92 -5.17
C ARG A 248 -17.10 -2.55 -3.70
N VAL A 249 -16.24 -1.73 -3.10
CA VAL A 249 -16.45 -1.25 -1.72
C VAL A 249 -17.72 -0.39 -1.62
N TYR A 250 -17.92 0.50 -2.60
CA TYR A 250 -19.13 1.36 -2.63
C TYR A 250 -20.40 0.54 -2.81
N ASP A 251 -20.35 -0.49 -3.65
CA ASP A 251 -21.50 -1.37 -3.84
C ASP A 251 -21.79 -2.19 -2.56
N ALA A 252 -20.78 -2.67 -1.85
CA ALA A 252 -20.95 -3.34 -0.56
C ALA A 252 -21.59 -2.42 0.49
N LEU A 253 -21.21 -1.13 0.56
CA LEU A 253 -21.85 -0.15 1.44
C LEU A 253 -23.33 0.07 1.09
N LYS A 254 -23.68 0.11 -0.20
CA LYS A 254 -25.08 0.24 -0.65
C LYS A 254 -25.88 -1.02 -0.34
N GLU A 255 -25.34 -2.19 -0.65
CA GLU A 255 -26.00 -3.48 -0.43
C GLU A 255 -26.26 -3.76 1.06
N THR A 256 -25.37 -3.29 1.93
CA THR A 256 -25.52 -3.41 3.39
C THR A 256 -26.32 -2.26 4.03
N GLY A 257 -26.78 -1.28 3.23
CA GLY A 257 -27.55 -0.15 3.70
C GLY A 257 -26.77 0.90 4.49
N GLN A 258 -25.43 0.87 4.42
CA GLN A 258 -24.55 1.76 5.16
C GLN A 258 -24.11 3.00 4.36
N TRP A 259 -24.46 3.09 3.08
CA TRP A 259 -23.96 4.14 2.16
C TRP A 259 -24.28 5.56 2.62
N GLU A 260 -25.53 5.82 3.01
CA GLU A 260 -25.99 7.16 3.38
C GLU A 260 -25.42 7.67 4.71
N ASP A 261 -25.00 6.74 5.59
CA ASP A 261 -24.47 7.05 6.91
C ASP A 261 -22.94 6.96 6.99
N THR A 262 -22.28 6.75 5.84
CA THR A 262 -20.81 6.61 5.78
C THR A 262 -20.15 7.84 5.18
N LEU A 263 -19.29 8.51 5.97
CA LEU A 263 -18.38 9.53 5.44
C LEU A 263 -17.18 8.84 4.76
N ILE A 264 -17.03 9.08 3.46
CA ILE A 264 -15.90 8.58 2.68
C ILE A 264 -14.83 9.67 2.54
N VAL A 265 -13.62 9.37 2.99
CA VAL A 265 -12.46 10.25 2.84
C VAL A 265 -11.43 9.55 1.95
N PHE A 266 -11.26 10.05 0.74
CA PHE A 266 -10.24 9.56 -0.19
C PHE A 266 -8.98 10.44 -0.08
N THR A 267 -7.82 9.81 0.09
CA THR A 267 -6.53 10.50 0.19
C THR A 267 -5.40 9.64 -0.37
N SER A 268 -4.33 10.29 -0.83
CA SER A 268 -3.14 9.61 -1.36
C SER A 268 -1.85 10.37 -0.97
#